data_911f0182fcf2c38e4e575d428a6b89be
#
_entry.id   911f0182fcf2c38e4e575d428a6b89be
#
_cell.length_a   1.000
_cell.length_b   1.000
_cell.length_c   1.000
_cell.angle_alpha   90.00
_cell.angle_beta   90.00
_cell.angle_gamma   90.00
#
_symmetry.space_group_name_H-M   'P 1'
#
loop_
_entity.id
_entity.type
_entity.pdbx_description
1 polymer ?
#
loop_
_entity_poly.entity_id
_entity_poly.type
_entity_poly.pdbx_seq_one_letter_code
_entity_poly.pdbx_strand_id
1 'polypeptide(L)'
;KVTEQYLDKYLLLVDYFFKFVKDNKIKIRIMFRQNALVPQNLTREHEEKEYFLLYYQFIKHAFGIDYCNQNEKDKVILKLYFDKLPDTKRKNKVFKGYIYALNDFFCINNVHIYNEDIAEVDSKNHVILQCMDVILGAMNFKLNNMDKEKIPGSYKRGKRTIAKEKLYKNILKKIEELCKTDFGVNTIIKKYSSEVKIKKDLISLNAK
;
A
#
# COMPACT_ATOMS: atom_id res chain seq x y z
N LYS A 1 19.46 -0.56 -3.73
CA LYS A 1 19.32 -1.46 -2.57
C LYS A 1 19.70 -0.70 -1.30
N VAL A 2 18.91 -0.84 -0.22
CA VAL A 2 19.21 -0.21 1.07
C VAL A 2 20.44 -0.87 1.67
N THR A 3 21.52 -0.10 1.82
CA THR A 3 22.79 -0.48 2.45
C THR A 3 23.23 0.65 3.36
N GLU A 4 24.21 0.40 4.22
CA GLU A 4 24.76 1.43 5.12
C GLU A 4 25.23 2.67 4.33
N GLN A 5 25.94 2.46 3.22
CA GLN A 5 26.48 3.52 2.35
C GLN A 5 25.40 4.44 1.74
N TYR A 6 24.20 3.91 1.48
CA TYR A 6 23.13 4.66 0.83
C TYR A 6 22.00 5.03 1.79
N LEU A 7 22.10 4.69 3.07
CA LEU A 7 21.05 4.89 4.04
C LEU A 7 20.58 6.34 4.10
N ASP A 8 21.52 7.29 4.16
CA ASP A 8 21.18 8.72 4.27
C ASP A 8 20.36 9.22 3.07
N LYS A 9 20.64 8.71 1.86
CA LYS A 9 19.85 9.04 0.67
C LYS A 9 18.40 8.53 0.78
N TYR A 10 18.22 7.33 1.36
CA TYR A 10 16.89 6.79 1.59
C TYR A 10 16.14 7.54 2.70
N LEU A 11 16.83 7.93 3.77
CA LEU A 11 16.24 8.74 4.82
C LEU A 11 15.78 10.09 4.29
N LEU A 12 16.62 10.76 3.50
CA LEU A 12 16.28 12.03 2.85
C LEU A 12 15.07 11.88 1.91
N LEU A 13 15.04 10.83 1.08
CA LEU A 13 13.91 10.53 0.20
C LEU A 13 12.60 10.39 1.00
N VAL A 14 12.64 9.61 2.09
CA VAL A 14 11.49 9.41 2.98
C VAL A 14 11.06 10.72 3.61
N ASP A 15 12.01 11.55 4.09
CA ASP A 15 11.70 12.84 4.70
C ASP A 15 10.97 13.78 3.72
N TYR A 16 11.45 13.88 2.48
CA TYR A 16 10.78 14.66 1.44
C TYR A 16 9.40 14.10 1.10
N PHE A 17 9.28 12.80 0.93
CA PHE A 17 8.00 12.18 0.61
C PHE A 17 6.95 12.41 1.69
N PHE A 18 7.31 12.21 2.96
CA PHE A 18 6.40 12.43 4.08
C PHE A 18 6.04 13.91 4.30
N LYS A 19 6.85 14.86 3.81
CA LYS A 19 6.46 16.27 3.76
C LYS A 19 5.23 16.48 2.87
N PHE A 20 5.19 15.88 1.67
CA PHE A 20 4.01 15.94 0.80
C PHE A 20 2.79 15.24 1.41
N VAL A 21 3.00 14.17 2.19
CA VAL A 21 1.92 13.50 2.93
C VAL A 21 1.38 14.43 4.02
N LYS A 22 2.26 15.10 4.78
CA LYS A 22 1.88 16.07 5.81
C LYS A 22 1.12 17.26 5.23
N ASP A 23 1.54 17.74 4.08
CA ASP A 23 0.88 18.83 3.34
C ASP A 23 -0.44 18.39 2.66
N ASN A 24 -0.90 17.17 2.92
CA ASN A 24 -2.11 16.55 2.37
C ASN A 24 -2.15 16.48 0.82
N LYS A 25 -0.97 16.56 0.17
CA LYS A 25 -0.82 16.41 -1.28
C LYS A 25 -0.78 14.97 -1.73
N ILE A 26 -0.37 14.06 -0.84
CA ILE A 26 -0.29 12.61 -1.07
C ILE A 26 -1.00 11.92 0.09
N LYS A 27 -1.88 10.98 -0.23
CA LYS A 27 -2.49 10.06 0.73
C LYS A 27 -1.98 8.66 0.48
N ILE A 28 -1.55 7.98 1.54
CA ILE A 28 -1.04 6.61 1.46
C ILE A 28 -2.07 5.66 2.05
N ARG A 29 -2.30 4.56 1.35
CA ARG A 29 -3.02 3.40 1.85
C ARG A 29 -2.19 2.16 1.55
N ILE A 30 -2.08 1.27 2.52
CA ILE A 30 -1.31 0.03 2.39
C ILE A 30 -2.19 -1.11 2.85
N MET A 31 -2.31 -2.13 2.00
CA MET A 31 -3.00 -3.37 2.31
C MET A 31 -1.97 -4.48 2.54
N PHE A 32 -2.11 -5.20 3.64
CA PHE A 32 -1.32 -6.39 3.92
C PHE A 32 -2.21 -7.62 3.95
N ARG A 33 -1.83 -8.64 3.19
CA ARG A 33 -2.42 -9.96 3.31
C ARG A 33 -1.56 -10.83 4.24
N GLN A 34 -2.21 -11.53 5.15
CA GLN A 34 -1.55 -12.47 6.03
C GLN A 34 -1.70 -13.89 5.47
N ASN A 35 -0.60 -14.45 4.96
CA ASN A 35 -0.61 -15.79 4.34
C ASN A 35 -0.94 -16.93 5.32
N ALA A 36 -0.84 -16.70 6.66
CA ALA A 36 -1.23 -17.67 7.67
C ALA A 36 -2.75 -17.84 7.81
N LEU A 37 -3.53 -16.93 7.23
CA LEU A 37 -4.99 -16.99 7.25
C LEU A 37 -5.46 -17.43 5.87
N VAL A 38 -5.84 -18.68 5.78
CA VAL A 38 -6.44 -19.25 4.56
C VAL A 38 -7.96 -19.00 4.65
N PRO A 39 -8.54 -18.23 3.72
CA PRO A 39 -9.99 -18.07 3.67
C PRO A 39 -10.66 -19.43 3.49
N GLN A 40 -11.71 -19.70 4.27
CA GLN A 40 -12.50 -20.91 4.12
C GLN A 40 -13.57 -20.72 3.04
N ASN A 41 -13.93 -21.82 2.36
CA ASN A 41 -15.00 -21.86 1.35
C ASN A 41 -14.72 -21.05 0.07
N LEU A 42 -13.45 -20.85 -0.29
CA LEU A 42 -13.12 -20.32 -1.61
C LEU A 42 -13.33 -21.39 -2.68
N THR A 43 -13.96 -21.00 -3.78
CA THR A 43 -13.95 -21.80 -5.01
C THR A 43 -12.60 -21.63 -5.73
N ARG A 44 -12.21 -22.60 -6.54
CA ARG A 44 -10.99 -22.51 -7.37
C ARG A 44 -10.98 -21.23 -8.22
N GLU A 45 -12.13 -20.79 -8.71
CA GLU A 45 -12.26 -19.54 -9.45
C GLU A 45 -11.96 -18.32 -8.58
N HIS A 46 -12.38 -18.32 -7.31
CA HIS A 46 -12.06 -17.26 -6.35
C HIS A 46 -10.56 -17.21 -6.07
N GLU A 47 -9.88 -18.36 -5.92
CA GLU A 47 -8.43 -18.42 -5.72
C GLU A 47 -7.66 -17.84 -6.92
N GLU A 48 -8.07 -18.20 -8.15
CA GLU A 48 -7.45 -17.68 -9.36
C GLU A 48 -7.64 -16.18 -9.57
N LYS A 49 -8.74 -15.62 -9.06
CA LYS A 49 -9.09 -14.20 -9.19
C LYS A 49 -8.85 -13.40 -7.91
N GLU A 50 -8.36 -14.02 -6.85
CA GLU A 50 -8.20 -13.40 -5.54
C GLU A 50 -7.45 -12.07 -5.61
N TYR A 51 -6.34 -12.03 -6.35
CA TYR A 51 -5.54 -10.83 -6.53
C TYR A 51 -6.37 -9.67 -7.12
N PHE A 52 -7.19 -9.94 -8.12
CA PHE A 52 -8.03 -8.93 -8.78
C PHE A 52 -9.14 -8.43 -7.86
N LEU A 53 -9.75 -9.34 -7.11
CA LEU A 53 -10.79 -9.02 -6.12
C LEU A 53 -10.23 -8.17 -4.98
N LEU A 54 -9.03 -8.48 -4.50
CA LEU A 54 -8.36 -7.69 -3.46
C LEU A 54 -8.09 -6.25 -3.92
N TYR A 55 -7.59 -6.06 -5.16
CA TYR A 55 -7.40 -4.72 -5.71
C TYR A 55 -8.72 -3.98 -5.88
N TYR A 56 -9.75 -4.65 -6.39
CA TYR A 56 -11.09 -4.08 -6.53
C TYR A 56 -11.60 -3.56 -5.19
N GLN A 57 -11.58 -4.40 -4.15
CA GLN A 57 -12.05 -4.03 -2.81
C GLN A 57 -11.19 -2.92 -2.20
N PHE A 58 -9.88 -2.99 -2.39
CA PHE A 58 -8.96 -2.00 -1.88
C PHE A 58 -9.21 -0.61 -2.50
N ILE A 59 -9.36 -0.52 -3.81
CA ILE A 59 -9.64 0.74 -4.47
C ILE A 59 -11.03 1.25 -4.07
N LYS A 60 -12.00 0.36 -4.02
CA LYS A 60 -13.37 0.73 -3.67
C LYS A 60 -13.50 1.35 -2.29
N HIS A 61 -12.78 0.83 -1.29
CA HIS A 61 -13.05 1.17 0.11
C HIS A 61 -11.94 1.93 0.83
N ALA A 62 -10.67 1.83 0.37
CA ALA A 62 -9.56 2.37 1.15
C ALA A 62 -9.31 3.86 0.94
N PHE A 63 -9.72 4.44 -0.18
CA PHE A 63 -9.34 5.80 -0.56
C PHE A 63 -10.41 6.85 -0.29
N GLY A 64 -11.62 6.46 0.09
CA GLY A 64 -12.74 7.38 0.31
C GLY A 64 -13.14 8.09 -0.99
N ILE A 65 -13.05 7.40 -2.12
CA ILE A 65 -13.36 7.95 -3.45
C ILE A 65 -14.82 8.40 -3.52
N ASP A 66 -15.73 7.72 -2.83
CA ASP A 66 -17.15 8.08 -2.75
C ASP A 66 -17.38 9.49 -2.20
N TYR A 67 -16.43 10.01 -1.43
CA TYR A 67 -16.52 11.31 -0.77
C TYR A 67 -15.61 12.36 -1.40
N CYS A 68 -14.90 12.04 -2.49
CA CYS A 68 -13.95 12.97 -3.10
C CYS A 68 -14.63 14.08 -3.91
N ASN A 69 -15.87 13.85 -4.37
CA ASN A 69 -16.66 14.82 -5.12
C ASN A 69 -17.72 15.46 -4.20
N GLN A 70 -17.35 16.52 -3.49
CA GLN A 70 -18.27 17.26 -2.62
C GLN A 70 -19.23 18.16 -3.40
N ASN A 71 -18.88 18.48 -4.63
CA ASN A 71 -19.70 19.28 -5.52
C ASN A 71 -20.20 18.39 -6.66
N GLU A 72 -21.38 17.81 -6.49
CA GLU A 72 -21.98 16.84 -7.44
C GLU A 72 -22.13 17.37 -8.88
N LYS A 73 -22.03 18.68 -9.06
CA LYS A 73 -22.10 19.32 -10.40
C LYS A 73 -20.82 19.09 -11.21
N ASP A 74 -19.70 18.91 -10.55
CA ASP A 74 -18.41 18.76 -11.21
C ASP A 74 -18.13 17.27 -11.48
N LYS A 75 -17.65 16.99 -12.68
CA LYS A 75 -17.22 15.67 -13.08
C LYS A 75 -15.78 15.43 -12.62
N VAL A 76 -15.55 14.42 -11.81
CA VAL A 76 -14.22 13.98 -11.38
C VAL A 76 -13.78 12.78 -12.22
N ILE A 77 -12.58 12.83 -12.77
CA ILE A 77 -11.98 11.73 -13.54
C ILE A 77 -10.83 11.13 -12.72
N LEU A 78 -10.91 9.84 -12.43
CA LEU A 78 -9.86 9.10 -11.74
C LEU A 78 -8.88 8.51 -12.76
N LYS A 79 -7.61 8.85 -12.61
CA LYS A 79 -6.50 8.24 -13.35
C LYS A 79 -5.78 7.24 -12.47
N LEU A 80 -5.70 6.00 -12.92
CA LEU A 80 -5.14 4.88 -12.17
C LEU A 80 -3.86 4.40 -12.83
N TYR A 81 -2.74 4.52 -12.12
CA TYR A 81 -1.43 4.09 -12.58
C TYR A 81 -0.97 2.89 -11.75
N PHE A 82 -0.80 1.76 -12.42
CA PHE A 82 -0.28 0.53 -11.83
C PHE A 82 1.18 0.33 -12.24
N ASP A 83 2.00 -0.17 -11.33
CA ASP A 83 3.28 -0.72 -11.74
C ASP A 83 3.06 -1.93 -12.67
N LYS A 84 4.08 -2.32 -13.42
CA LYS A 84 3.99 -3.45 -14.35
C LYS A 84 3.40 -4.66 -13.65
N LEU A 85 2.26 -5.10 -14.17
CA LEU A 85 1.59 -6.29 -13.65
C LEU A 85 2.39 -7.53 -14.03
N PRO A 86 2.70 -8.42 -13.08
CA PRO A 86 3.60 -9.55 -13.30
C PRO A 86 2.98 -10.70 -14.10
N ASP A 87 1.96 -10.46 -14.91
CA ASP A 87 1.18 -11.52 -15.52
C ASP A 87 1.06 -11.40 -17.05
N THR A 88 0.40 -12.38 -17.65
CA THR A 88 0.18 -12.42 -19.10
C THR A 88 -0.73 -11.27 -19.58
N LYS A 89 -0.58 -10.86 -20.85
CA LYS A 89 -1.44 -9.83 -21.44
C LYS A 89 -2.94 -10.12 -21.27
N ARG A 90 -3.34 -11.41 -21.32
CA ARG A 90 -4.72 -11.83 -21.11
C ARG A 90 -5.21 -11.53 -19.70
N LYS A 91 -4.44 -11.89 -18.69
CA LYS A 91 -4.80 -11.65 -17.28
C LYS A 91 -4.78 -10.17 -16.94
N ASN A 92 -3.82 -9.40 -17.49
CA ASN A 92 -3.78 -7.96 -17.33
C ASN A 92 -5.04 -7.28 -17.93
N LYS A 93 -5.56 -7.79 -19.08
CA LYS A 93 -6.82 -7.31 -19.64
C LYS A 93 -8.00 -7.61 -18.70
N VAL A 94 -8.05 -8.82 -18.13
CA VAL A 94 -9.08 -9.20 -17.17
C VAL A 94 -9.00 -8.32 -15.92
N PHE A 95 -7.81 -8.10 -15.39
CA PHE A 95 -7.57 -7.20 -14.24
C PHE A 95 -8.09 -5.79 -14.52
N LYS A 96 -7.72 -5.20 -15.66
CA LYS A 96 -8.23 -3.87 -16.06
C LYS A 96 -9.75 -3.83 -16.14
N GLY A 97 -10.37 -4.91 -16.60
CA GLY A 97 -11.84 -5.05 -16.61
C GLY A 97 -12.46 -5.00 -15.19
N TYR A 98 -11.83 -5.67 -14.22
CA TYR A 98 -12.25 -5.59 -12.82
C TYR A 98 -12.14 -4.17 -12.26
N ILE A 99 -11.05 -3.47 -12.57
CA ILE A 99 -10.85 -2.08 -12.13
C ILE A 99 -11.85 -1.15 -12.82
N TYR A 100 -12.09 -1.33 -14.12
CA TYR A 100 -13.06 -0.53 -14.84
C TYR A 100 -14.50 -0.71 -14.33
N ALA A 101 -14.86 -1.91 -13.86
CA ALA A 101 -16.17 -2.17 -13.25
C ALA A 101 -16.46 -1.31 -12.01
N LEU A 102 -15.43 -0.71 -11.37
CA LEU A 102 -15.63 0.28 -10.32
C LEU A 102 -16.31 1.56 -10.81
N ASN A 103 -16.26 1.84 -12.12
CA ASN A 103 -16.94 3.00 -12.69
C ASN A 103 -18.45 2.97 -12.41
N ASP A 104 -19.09 1.78 -12.51
CA ASP A 104 -20.52 1.63 -12.25
C ASP A 104 -20.90 2.01 -10.81
N PHE A 105 -19.96 1.82 -9.89
CA PHE A 105 -20.13 2.19 -8.49
C PHE A 105 -19.87 3.68 -8.24
N PHE A 106 -18.81 4.23 -8.81
CA PHE A 106 -18.39 5.61 -8.54
C PHE A 106 -19.16 6.65 -9.36
N CYS A 107 -19.71 6.29 -10.51
CA CYS A 107 -20.45 7.22 -11.38
C CYS A 107 -21.70 7.81 -10.69
N ILE A 108 -22.24 7.15 -9.67
CA ILE A 108 -23.37 7.64 -8.85
C ILE A 108 -23.00 9.00 -8.21
N ASN A 109 -21.74 9.17 -7.81
CA ASN A 109 -21.20 10.38 -7.20
C ASN A 109 -20.49 11.29 -8.23
N ASN A 110 -20.79 11.11 -9.52
CA ASN A 110 -20.16 11.84 -10.64
C ASN A 110 -18.62 11.69 -10.68
N VAL A 111 -18.11 10.54 -10.22
CA VAL A 111 -16.70 10.15 -10.31
C VAL A 111 -16.56 9.05 -11.35
N HIS A 112 -15.72 9.25 -12.34
CA HIS A 112 -15.63 8.38 -13.51
C HIS A 112 -14.23 7.79 -13.68
N ILE A 113 -14.20 6.55 -14.16
CA ILE A 113 -12.99 5.84 -14.60
C ILE A 113 -13.18 5.49 -16.05
N TYR A 114 -12.27 5.88 -16.93
CA TYR A 114 -12.26 5.45 -18.34
C TYR A 114 -11.18 4.38 -18.56
N ASN A 115 -11.36 3.54 -19.57
CA ASN A 115 -10.39 2.49 -19.87
C ASN A 115 -8.99 3.03 -20.18
N GLU A 116 -8.90 4.18 -20.83
CA GLU A 116 -7.66 4.90 -21.15
C GLU A 116 -6.97 5.47 -19.91
N ASP A 117 -7.71 5.70 -18.82
CA ASP A 117 -7.17 6.21 -17.57
C ASP A 117 -6.62 5.09 -16.66
N ILE A 118 -6.72 3.82 -17.10
CA ILE A 118 -6.14 2.66 -16.39
C ILE A 118 -4.85 2.24 -17.10
N ALA A 119 -3.72 2.78 -16.65
CA ALA A 119 -2.43 2.60 -17.28
C ALA A 119 -1.45 1.78 -16.43
N GLU A 120 -0.64 0.97 -17.12
CA GLU A 120 0.56 0.38 -16.53
C GLU A 120 1.74 1.32 -16.81
N VAL A 121 2.52 1.59 -15.78
CA VAL A 121 3.68 2.48 -15.84
C VAL A 121 4.93 1.77 -15.34
N ASP A 122 6.10 2.21 -15.80
CA ASP A 122 7.37 1.70 -15.30
C ASP A 122 7.76 2.49 -14.05
N SER A 123 7.79 1.83 -12.89
CA SER A 123 8.18 2.43 -11.61
C SER A 123 9.55 3.12 -11.65
N LYS A 124 10.45 2.71 -12.57
CA LYS A 124 11.75 3.39 -12.76
C LYS A 124 11.61 4.86 -13.17
N ASN A 125 10.51 5.21 -13.81
CA ASN A 125 10.24 6.56 -14.32
C ASN A 125 9.24 7.33 -13.42
N HIS A 126 8.77 6.71 -12.31
CA HIS A 126 7.76 7.28 -11.42
C HIS A 126 8.25 7.36 -9.98
N VAL A 127 8.67 8.55 -9.56
CA VAL A 127 9.25 8.79 -8.22
C VAL A 127 8.29 8.38 -7.09
N ILE A 128 6.99 8.62 -7.24
CA ILE A 128 5.99 8.24 -6.22
C ILE A 128 5.95 6.73 -6.03
N LEU A 129 5.96 5.95 -7.11
CA LEU A 129 6.00 4.49 -7.04
C LEU A 129 7.30 4.01 -6.39
N GLN A 130 8.46 4.62 -6.74
CA GLN A 130 9.73 4.29 -6.08
C GLN A 130 9.71 4.58 -4.58
N CYS A 131 9.09 5.68 -4.15
CA CYS A 131 8.91 5.99 -2.74
C CYS A 131 8.03 4.93 -2.05
N MET A 132 6.94 4.52 -2.69
CA MET A 132 6.06 3.47 -2.18
C MET A 132 6.79 2.13 -2.06
N ASP A 133 7.62 1.75 -3.03
CA ASP A 133 8.46 0.53 -2.97
C ASP A 133 9.39 0.55 -1.76
N VAL A 134 9.99 1.70 -1.46
CA VAL A 134 10.87 1.86 -0.29
C VAL A 134 10.07 1.66 1.00
N ILE A 135 8.88 2.26 1.11
CA ILE A 135 8.01 2.16 2.28
C ILE A 135 7.51 0.72 2.44
N LEU A 136 6.95 0.13 1.39
CA LEU A 136 6.45 -1.24 1.38
C LEU A 136 7.56 -2.24 1.71
N GLY A 137 8.74 -2.06 1.11
CA GLY A 137 9.91 -2.90 1.39
C GLY A 137 10.39 -2.83 2.83
N ALA A 138 10.33 -1.65 3.46
CA ALA A 138 10.67 -1.47 4.87
C ALA A 138 9.64 -2.12 5.80
N MET A 139 8.35 -1.98 5.50
CA MET A 139 7.28 -2.59 6.27
C MET A 139 7.28 -4.12 6.13
N ASN A 140 7.42 -4.64 4.91
CA ASN A 140 7.53 -6.06 4.65
C ASN A 140 8.73 -6.69 5.39
N PHE A 141 9.88 -6.01 5.39
CA PHE A 141 11.07 -6.42 6.15
C PHE A 141 10.77 -6.61 7.64
N LYS A 142 10.02 -5.70 8.25
CA LYS A 142 9.65 -5.80 9.68
C LYS A 142 8.57 -6.85 9.94
N LEU A 143 7.51 -6.88 9.13
CA LEU A 143 6.39 -7.80 9.29
C LEU A 143 6.80 -9.27 9.15
N ASN A 144 7.82 -9.54 8.34
CA ASN A 144 8.37 -10.89 8.17
C ASN A 144 9.54 -11.18 9.14
N ASN A 145 9.77 -10.36 10.18
CA ASN A 145 10.84 -10.53 11.16
C ASN A 145 12.25 -10.61 10.57
N MET A 146 12.46 -10.08 9.36
CA MET A 146 13.77 -10.09 8.70
C MET A 146 14.80 -9.21 9.43
N ASP A 147 14.35 -8.32 10.30
CA ASP A 147 15.20 -7.52 11.20
C ASP A 147 15.92 -8.38 12.25
N LYS A 148 15.42 -9.57 12.53
CA LYS A 148 16.00 -10.53 13.48
C LYS A 148 17.02 -11.48 12.82
N GLU A 149 17.15 -11.45 11.51
CA GLU A 149 18.09 -12.32 10.77
C GLU A 149 19.54 -12.03 11.18
N LYS A 150 20.25 -13.10 11.50
CA LYS A 150 21.67 -13.09 11.85
C LYS A 150 22.53 -13.59 10.68
N ILE A 151 23.78 -13.23 10.68
CA ILE A 151 24.77 -13.79 9.74
C ILE A 151 24.93 -15.28 10.05
N PRO A 152 24.90 -16.17 9.05
CA PRO A 152 25.13 -17.58 9.26
C PRO A 152 26.41 -17.85 10.08
N GLY A 153 26.31 -18.64 11.12
CA GLY A 153 27.45 -18.94 12.02
C GLY A 153 27.83 -17.80 12.99
N SER A 154 27.01 -16.75 13.11
CA SER A 154 27.30 -15.62 14.01
C SER A 154 26.06 -15.17 14.78
N TYR A 155 26.28 -14.64 15.99
CA TYR A 155 25.24 -13.96 16.77
C TYR A 155 24.96 -12.54 16.29
N LYS A 156 25.74 -12.00 15.34
CA LYS A 156 25.65 -10.62 14.86
C LYS A 156 24.71 -10.52 13.66
N ARG A 157 24.00 -9.40 13.57
CA ARG A 157 23.20 -9.07 12.39
C ARG A 157 24.07 -8.41 11.31
N GLY A 158 23.72 -8.62 10.06
CA GLY A 158 24.42 -8.01 8.92
C GLY A 158 24.25 -6.48 8.89
N LYS A 159 25.25 -5.75 8.39
CA LYS A 159 25.22 -4.29 8.20
C LYS A 159 23.99 -3.85 7.40
N ARG A 160 23.62 -4.62 6.38
CA ARG A 160 22.44 -4.36 5.56
C ARG A 160 21.12 -4.51 6.35
N THR A 161 21.02 -5.52 7.21
CA THR A 161 19.88 -5.73 8.10
C THR A 161 19.71 -4.54 9.06
N ILE A 162 20.83 -4.06 9.62
CA ILE A 162 20.85 -2.90 10.50
C ILE A 162 20.41 -1.62 9.76
N ALA A 163 20.91 -1.40 8.54
CA ALA A 163 20.53 -0.25 7.72
C ALA A 163 19.04 -0.25 7.38
N LYS A 164 18.49 -1.41 7.00
CA LYS A 164 17.04 -1.55 6.74
C LYS A 164 16.20 -1.31 7.98
N GLU A 165 16.66 -1.77 9.15
CA GLU A 165 15.96 -1.50 10.41
C GLU A 165 15.94 -0.02 10.76
N LYS A 166 17.05 0.70 10.55
CA LYS A 166 17.11 2.15 10.75
C LYS A 166 16.13 2.88 9.84
N LEU A 167 16.07 2.49 8.57
CA LEU A 167 15.11 3.06 7.62
C LEU A 167 13.66 2.80 8.06
N TYR A 168 13.33 1.56 8.44
CA TYR A 168 12.01 1.22 8.96
C TYR A 168 11.62 2.07 10.17
N LYS A 169 12.54 2.22 11.14
CA LYS A 169 12.28 3.04 12.34
C LYS A 169 12.01 4.52 12.00
N ASN A 170 12.72 5.06 11.01
CA ASN A 170 12.45 6.42 10.53
C ASN A 170 11.06 6.52 9.91
N ILE A 171 10.69 5.59 9.02
CA ILE A 171 9.36 5.54 8.39
C ILE A 171 8.26 5.43 9.47
N LEU A 172 8.42 4.52 10.43
CA LEU A 172 7.47 4.34 11.52
C LEU A 172 7.27 5.63 12.32
N LYS A 173 8.37 6.30 12.68
CA LYS A 173 8.32 7.60 13.38
C LYS A 173 7.52 8.64 12.59
N LYS A 174 7.73 8.74 11.27
CA LYS A 174 6.98 9.67 10.41
C LYS A 174 5.49 9.35 10.38
N ILE A 175 5.14 8.07 10.31
CA ILE A 175 3.74 7.61 10.37
C ILE A 175 3.13 7.98 11.72
N GLU A 176 3.82 7.73 12.83
CA GLU A 176 3.35 8.07 14.18
C GLU A 176 3.17 9.59 14.38
N GLU A 177 4.07 10.40 13.81
CA GLU A 177 3.95 11.86 13.85
C GLU A 177 2.69 12.35 13.12
N LEU A 178 2.40 11.81 11.93
CA LEU A 178 1.19 12.14 11.18
C LEU A 178 -0.08 11.73 11.93
N CYS A 179 -0.05 10.57 12.59
CA CYS A 179 -1.20 10.04 13.31
C CYS A 179 -1.54 10.79 14.58
N LYS A 180 -0.58 11.51 15.16
CA LYS A 180 -0.83 12.38 16.32
C LYS A 180 -1.58 13.67 15.94
N THR A 181 -1.49 14.07 14.68
CA THR A 181 -2.11 15.31 14.17
C THR A 181 -3.51 15.10 13.60
N ASP A 182 -3.89 13.86 13.26
CA ASP A 182 -5.17 13.54 12.62
C ASP A 182 -6.08 12.73 13.57
N PHE A 183 -7.19 13.30 14.00
CA PHE A 183 -8.12 12.73 14.99
C PHE A 183 -8.69 11.35 14.57
N GLY A 184 -8.76 11.05 13.27
CA GLY A 184 -9.29 9.79 12.74
C GLY A 184 -8.28 8.63 12.66
N VAL A 185 -6.99 8.93 12.56
CA VAL A 185 -5.92 7.92 12.34
C VAL A 185 -5.36 7.38 13.66
N ASN A 186 -5.51 8.12 14.75
CA ASN A 186 -5.05 7.72 16.09
C ASN A 186 -5.63 6.39 16.60
N THR A 187 -6.85 6.03 16.17
CA THR A 187 -7.49 4.78 16.58
C THR A 187 -6.87 3.57 15.89
N ILE A 188 -6.44 3.72 14.64
CA ILE A 188 -5.90 2.62 13.84
C ILE A 188 -4.47 2.28 14.26
N ILE A 189 -3.61 3.26 14.51
CA ILE A 189 -2.20 3.00 14.86
C ILE A 189 -2.00 2.56 16.31
N LYS A 190 -2.76 3.06 17.27
CA LYS A 190 -2.71 2.51 18.64
C LYS A 190 -3.11 1.03 18.69
N LYS A 191 -3.94 0.56 17.76
CA LYS A 191 -4.24 -0.87 17.56
C LYS A 191 -3.08 -1.63 16.90
N TYR A 192 -2.27 -0.98 16.09
CA TYR A 192 -1.20 -1.61 15.31
C TYR A 192 0.17 -1.64 16.00
N SER A 193 0.34 -1.01 17.14
CA SER A 193 1.61 -1.02 17.88
C SER A 193 1.91 -2.33 18.62
N SER A 194 0.94 -3.21 18.81
CA SER A 194 1.14 -4.58 19.31
C SER A 194 1.15 -5.57 18.15
N GLU A 195 2.21 -6.34 18.00
CA GLU A 195 2.44 -7.30 16.88
C GLU A 195 1.27 -8.28 16.64
N VAL A 196 0.47 -8.56 17.64
CA VAL A 196 -0.69 -9.48 17.58
C VAL A 196 -1.95 -8.78 17.07
N LYS A 197 -2.11 -7.48 17.28
CA LYS A 197 -3.30 -6.73 16.85
C LYS A 197 -3.28 -6.36 15.37
N ILE A 198 -2.11 -6.06 14.80
CA ILE A 198 -1.97 -5.82 13.35
C ILE A 198 -2.59 -6.97 12.55
N LYS A 199 -2.44 -8.18 13.04
CA LYS A 199 -2.91 -9.39 12.37
C LYS A 199 -4.43 -9.57 12.38
N LYS A 200 -5.12 -9.11 13.44
CA LYS A 200 -6.57 -9.32 13.60
C LYS A 200 -7.43 -8.20 12.98
N ASP A 201 -6.96 -6.96 13.04
CA ASP A 201 -7.78 -5.81 12.66
C ASP A 201 -7.79 -5.55 11.14
N LEU A 202 -6.72 -5.93 10.42
CA LEU A 202 -6.71 -5.91 8.95
C LEU A 202 -7.69 -6.92 8.33
N ILE A 203 -7.98 -8.00 9.05
CA ILE A 203 -8.91 -9.05 8.60
C ILE A 203 -10.36 -8.59 8.82
N SER A 204 -10.65 -7.86 9.88
CA SER A 204 -12.00 -7.35 10.16
C SER A 204 -12.44 -6.26 9.19
N LEU A 205 -11.50 -5.55 8.56
CA LEU A 205 -11.79 -4.55 7.51
C LEU A 205 -12.11 -5.20 6.16
N ASN A 206 -11.68 -6.45 5.93
CA ASN A 206 -11.94 -7.19 4.69
C ASN A 206 -13.11 -8.18 4.81
N ALA A 207 -13.77 -8.28 5.97
CA ALA A 207 -14.86 -9.22 6.26
C ALA A 207 -16.25 -8.55 6.41
N LYS A 208 -16.37 -7.28 6.02
CA LYS A 208 -17.66 -6.57 5.99
C LYS A 208 -17.98 -6.10 4.59
#